data_5b489f84c3b18743e34eabcb45a3e242
#
_entry.id   5b489f84c3b18743e34eabcb45a3e242
#
_cell.length_a   1.000
_cell.length_b   1.000
_cell.length_c   1.000
_cell.angle_alpha   90.00
_cell.angle_beta   90.00
_cell.angle_gamma   90.00
#
_symmetry.space_group_name_H-M   'P 1'
#
loop_
_entity.id
_entity.type
_entity.pdbx_description
1 polymer ?
#
loop_
_entity_poly.entity_id
_entity_poly.type
_entity_poly.pdbx_seq_one_letter_code
_entity_poly.pdbx_strand_id
1 'polypeptide(L)'
;MLNGVGGKKIICKTGIQQGDPHSPLLYIIAADLLQSVVNVAWSNGELYLPINHAYGQDYPIIQYADDTLMIMPANEDQLIHLKYLLNLFNLSTHLFVNFSKSSMIPINIYQRSVSMLANSFGCKVESLPFTYLGLPMGTTKPTVLDLILVISKIDKRLSRVARFMNHSGRLTHINCAVASMPIFGMCSLKVHIAILDHVDKSSRNFLGNGNE
;
A
#
# COMPACT_ATOMS: atom_id res chain seq x y z
N MET A 1 -14.28 11.77 -25.05
CA MET A 1 -15.53 12.03 -25.82
C MET A 1 -16.70 11.86 -24.86
N LEU A 2 -17.55 12.86 -24.74
CA LEU A 2 -18.83 12.78 -24.02
C LEU A 2 -19.94 12.77 -25.08
N ASN A 3 -20.74 11.72 -25.10
CA ASN A 3 -21.84 11.52 -26.08
C ASN A 3 -21.42 11.68 -27.57
N GLY A 4 -20.25 11.19 -27.94
CA GLY A 4 -19.74 11.27 -29.31
C GLY A 4 -19.15 12.63 -29.73
N VAL A 5 -19.22 13.64 -28.87
CA VAL A 5 -18.66 14.97 -29.14
C VAL A 5 -17.23 15.05 -28.57
N GLY A 6 -16.27 15.42 -29.41
CA GLY A 6 -14.89 15.66 -29.00
C GLY A 6 -14.79 16.87 -28.09
N GLY A 7 -14.22 16.68 -26.87
CA GLY A 7 -13.88 17.80 -25.99
C GLY A 7 -12.64 18.58 -26.48
N LYS A 8 -12.29 19.65 -25.76
CA LYS A 8 -11.04 20.39 -26.01
C LYS A 8 -9.83 19.46 -25.88
N LYS A 9 -8.86 19.58 -26.80
CA LYS A 9 -7.61 18.82 -26.77
C LYS A 9 -6.85 19.16 -25.49
N ILE A 10 -6.59 18.15 -24.66
CA ILE A 10 -5.75 18.27 -23.47
C ILE A 10 -4.33 17.88 -23.88
N ILE A 11 -3.38 18.80 -23.70
CA ILE A 11 -1.96 18.53 -23.97
C ILE A 11 -1.33 18.14 -22.64
N CYS A 12 -0.99 16.85 -22.50
CA CYS A 12 -0.20 16.38 -21.36
C CYS A 12 1.25 16.82 -21.55
N LYS A 13 1.80 17.57 -20.59
CA LYS A 13 3.18 18.05 -20.62
C LYS A 13 4.14 17.20 -19.82
N THR A 14 3.63 16.42 -18.88
CA THR A 14 4.39 15.55 -17.96
C THR A 14 3.59 14.30 -17.64
N GLY A 15 4.28 13.27 -17.16
CA GLY A 15 3.69 12.00 -16.76
C GLY A 15 3.59 11.00 -17.91
N ILE A 16 3.09 9.81 -17.56
CA ILE A 16 2.94 8.67 -18.47
C ILE A 16 1.45 8.55 -18.85
N GLN A 17 1.17 8.19 -20.09
CA GLN A 17 -0.20 8.07 -20.57
C GLN A 17 -0.92 6.92 -19.88
N GLN A 18 -2.07 7.19 -19.27
CA GLN A 18 -2.92 6.16 -18.68
C GLN A 18 -3.52 5.28 -19.79
N GLY A 19 -3.38 3.95 -19.63
CA GLY A 19 -3.84 2.96 -20.61
C GLY A 19 -2.83 2.61 -21.71
N ASP A 20 -1.66 3.24 -21.76
CA ASP A 20 -0.57 2.82 -22.62
C ASP A 20 0.10 1.56 -22.04
N PRO A 21 0.29 0.48 -22.83
CA PRO A 21 0.92 -0.76 -22.37
C PRO A 21 2.37 -0.58 -21.87
N HIS A 22 3.10 0.45 -22.32
CA HIS A 22 4.47 0.73 -21.91
C HIS A 22 4.55 1.52 -20.60
N SER A 23 3.49 2.21 -20.21
CA SER A 23 3.47 3.03 -19.00
C SER A 23 3.85 2.27 -17.72
N PRO A 24 3.33 1.06 -17.45
CA PRO A 24 3.73 0.28 -16.27
C PRO A 24 5.23 -0.10 -16.29
N LEU A 25 5.79 -0.40 -17.44
CA LEU A 25 7.21 -0.76 -17.56
C LEU A 25 8.11 0.43 -17.26
N LEU A 26 7.80 1.61 -17.80
CA LEU A 26 8.52 2.85 -17.53
C LEU A 26 8.42 3.22 -16.04
N TYR A 27 7.26 3.01 -15.43
CA TYR A 27 7.09 3.23 -13.99
C TYR A 27 7.97 2.30 -13.15
N ILE A 28 8.04 1.01 -13.48
CA ILE A 28 8.89 0.04 -12.77
C ILE A 28 10.37 0.44 -12.86
N ILE A 29 10.85 0.86 -14.03
CA ILE A 29 12.22 1.32 -14.21
C ILE A 29 12.50 2.55 -13.33
N ALA A 30 11.57 3.50 -13.29
CA ALA A 30 11.71 4.68 -12.46
C ALA A 30 11.67 4.33 -10.95
N ALA A 31 10.83 3.39 -10.54
CA ALA A 31 10.74 2.92 -9.15
C ALA A 31 12.03 2.19 -8.71
N ASP A 32 12.61 1.35 -9.59
CA ASP A 32 13.88 0.65 -9.35
C ASP A 32 15.05 1.62 -9.16
N LEU A 33 15.01 2.77 -9.85
CA LEU A 33 15.99 3.84 -9.65
C LEU A 33 16.00 4.35 -8.21
N LEU A 34 14.85 4.43 -7.54
CA LEU A 34 14.80 4.85 -6.13
C LEU A 34 15.57 3.88 -5.22
N GLN A 35 15.36 2.55 -5.40
CA GLN A 35 16.12 1.54 -4.67
C GLN A 35 17.62 1.68 -4.92
N SER A 36 18.01 1.88 -6.19
CA SER A 36 19.41 2.03 -6.59
C SER A 36 20.06 3.27 -5.96
N VAL A 37 19.39 4.42 -5.98
CA VAL A 37 19.88 5.67 -5.37
C VAL A 37 20.08 5.51 -3.86
N VAL A 38 19.13 4.88 -3.18
CA VAL A 38 19.23 4.66 -1.74
C VAL A 38 20.33 3.64 -1.39
N ASN A 39 20.50 2.58 -2.19
CA ASN A 39 21.59 1.62 -2.03
C ASN A 39 22.96 2.27 -2.18
N VAL A 40 23.12 3.18 -3.15
CA VAL A 40 24.37 3.95 -3.34
C VAL A 40 24.64 4.85 -2.13
N ALA A 41 23.65 5.57 -1.64
CA ALA A 41 23.79 6.41 -0.45
C ALA A 41 24.14 5.59 0.79
N TRP A 42 23.54 4.41 0.95
CA TRP A 42 23.92 3.48 2.01
C TRP A 42 25.36 2.97 1.84
N SER A 43 25.78 2.54 0.67
CA SER A 43 27.15 2.06 0.41
C SER A 43 28.21 3.14 0.64
N ASN A 44 27.87 4.40 0.42
CA ASN A 44 28.71 5.56 0.69
C ASN A 44 28.75 5.94 2.18
N GLY A 45 27.96 5.29 3.05
CA GLY A 45 27.85 5.64 4.47
C GLY A 45 27.01 6.90 4.74
N GLU A 46 26.23 7.35 3.80
CA GLU A 46 25.34 8.50 3.90
C GLU A 46 24.00 8.13 4.57
N LEU A 47 23.57 6.87 4.43
CA LEU A 47 22.45 6.27 5.12
C LEU A 47 22.89 5.07 5.95
N TYR A 48 22.23 4.84 7.09
CA TYR A 48 22.51 3.73 7.98
C TYR A 48 21.33 2.77 8.04
N LEU A 49 21.61 1.47 8.18
CA LEU A 49 20.59 0.46 8.39
C LEU A 49 20.00 0.54 9.79
N PRO A 50 18.70 0.33 9.96
CA PRO A 50 18.06 0.29 11.28
C PRO A 50 18.49 -0.94 12.10
N ILE A 51 18.91 -2.01 11.44
CA ILE A 51 19.38 -3.27 12.01
C ILE A 51 20.55 -3.74 11.15
N ASN A 52 21.64 -4.18 11.80
CA ASN A 52 22.75 -4.78 11.09
C ASN A 52 22.31 -6.11 10.43
N HIS A 53 22.19 -6.09 9.12
CA HIS A 53 21.97 -7.30 8.34
C HIS A 53 23.30 -8.02 8.08
N ALA A 54 23.36 -9.29 8.38
CA ALA A 54 24.41 -10.14 7.85
C ALA A 54 24.12 -10.39 6.37
N TYR A 55 25.06 -9.97 5.49
CA TYR A 55 25.13 -10.29 4.06
C TYR A 55 24.27 -9.44 3.09
N GLY A 56 24.93 -8.56 2.36
CA GLY A 56 24.71 -8.17 0.97
C GLY A 56 23.27 -7.87 0.50
N GLN A 57 22.40 -7.47 1.41
CA GLN A 57 21.02 -7.18 1.09
C GLN A 57 20.86 -5.68 0.78
N ASP A 58 19.87 -5.38 -0.06
CA ASP A 58 19.49 -4.01 -0.37
C ASP A 58 18.99 -3.26 0.88
N TYR A 59 19.04 -1.93 0.82
CA TYR A 59 18.43 -1.09 1.84
C TYR A 59 16.92 -1.42 1.98
N PRO A 60 16.36 -1.49 3.21
CA PRO A 60 15.01 -1.98 3.45
C PRO A 60 13.93 -1.01 2.95
N ILE A 61 13.62 -1.11 1.67
CA ILE A 61 12.53 -0.42 0.98
C ILE A 61 11.57 -1.46 0.43
N ILE A 62 10.27 -1.28 0.67
CA ILE A 62 9.21 -2.08 0.07
C ILE A 62 8.39 -1.14 -0.81
N GLN A 63 8.32 -1.44 -2.09
CA GLN A 63 7.56 -0.67 -3.07
C GLN A 63 6.41 -1.49 -3.63
N TYR A 64 5.24 -0.90 -3.65
CA TYR A 64 4.07 -1.47 -4.30
C TYR A 64 3.26 -0.35 -4.99
N ALA A 65 3.29 -0.33 -6.30
CA ALA A 65 2.76 0.78 -7.09
C ALA A 65 3.31 2.13 -6.57
N ASP A 66 2.45 3.06 -6.20
CA ASP A 66 2.79 4.38 -5.66
C ASP A 66 3.10 4.38 -4.14
N ASP A 67 2.81 3.28 -3.44
CA ASP A 67 3.10 3.15 -2.01
C ASP A 67 4.54 2.67 -1.78
N THR A 68 5.30 3.43 -1.00
CA THR A 68 6.68 3.09 -0.62
C THR A 68 6.81 3.07 0.90
N LEU A 69 7.26 1.95 1.45
CA LEU A 69 7.58 1.78 2.86
C LEU A 69 9.10 1.70 3.03
N MET A 70 9.66 2.59 3.85
CA MET A 70 11.10 2.62 4.16
C MET A 70 11.31 2.43 5.67
N ILE A 71 12.26 1.60 6.04
CA ILE A 71 12.62 1.37 7.44
C ILE A 71 14.02 1.94 7.67
N MET A 72 14.15 2.89 8.62
CA MET A 72 15.39 3.60 8.84
C MET A 72 15.61 3.96 10.32
N PRO A 73 16.84 4.26 10.73
CA PRO A 73 17.10 4.78 12.08
C PRO A 73 16.38 6.12 12.31
N ALA A 74 15.92 6.33 13.55
CA ALA A 74 15.31 7.60 13.95
C ALA A 74 16.38 8.64 14.27
N ASN A 75 16.95 9.21 13.23
CA ASN A 75 17.99 10.23 13.32
C ASN A 75 17.65 11.37 12.36
N GLU A 76 17.79 12.62 12.83
CA GLU A 76 17.42 13.80 12.06
C GLU A 76 18.29 13.97 10.81
N ASP A 77 19.60 13.78 10.93
CA ASP A 77 20.53 13.89 9.79
C ASP A 77 20.19 12.88 8.69
N GLN A 78 19.83 11.65 9.09
CA GLN A 78 19.42 10.59 8.17
C GLN A 78 18.12 10.95 7.42
N LEU A 79 17.16 11.55 8.12
CA LEU A 79 15.91 12.00 7.51
C LEU A 79 16.10 13.17 6.55
N ILE A 80 16.95 14.13 6.92
CA ILE A 80 17.30 15.26 6.05
C ILE A 80 17.97 14.74 4.78
N HIS A 81 18.91 13.80 4.94
CA HIS A 81 19.63 13.22 3.81
C HIS A 81 18.68 12.43 2.89
N LEU A 82 17.81 11.59 3.47
CA LEU A 82 16.77 10.89 2.72
C LEU A 82 15.87 11.87 1.96
N LYS A 83 15.42 12.94 2.61
CA LYS A 83 14.59 13.97 1.96
C LYS A 83 15.29 14.61 0.78
N TYR A 84 16.60 14.86 0.89
CA TYR A 84 17.42 15.35 -0.20
C TYR A 84 17.47 14.35 -1.38
N LEU A 85 17.71 13.07 -1.10
CA LEU A 85 17.72 12.01 -2.12
C LEU A 85 16.36 11.88 -2.82
N LEU A 86 15.26 11.94 -2.07
CA LEU A 86 13.91 11.92 -2.63
C LEU A 86 13.64 13.14 -3.52
N ASN A 87 14.17 14.31 -3.19
CA ASN A 87 14.04 15.49 -4.02
C ASN A 87 14.87 15.36 -5.32
N LEU A 88 16.07 14.79 -5.26
CA LEU A 88 16.87 14.48 -6.46
C LEU A 88 16.14 13.47 -7.36
N PHE A 89 15.57 12.43 -6.76
CA PHE A 89 14.75 11.46 -7.47
C PHE A 89 13.56 12.12 -8.16
N ASN A 90 12.84 13.00 -7.45
CA ASN A 90 11.72 13.77 -8.01
C ASN A 90 12.15 14.60 -9.23
N LEU A 91 13.29 15.29 -9.14
CA LEU A 91 13.82 16.10 -10.25
C LEU A 91 14.21 15.26 -11.47
N SER A 92 14.73 14.05 -11.23
CA SER A 92 15.19 13.16 -12.29
C SER A 92 14.07 12.40 -13.00
N THR A 93 13.03 11.99 -12.23
CA THR A 93 11.95 11.13 -12.73
C THR A 93 10.64 11.84 -12.95
N HIS A 94 10.46 13.03 -12.39
CA HIS A 94 9.16 13.73 -12.27
C HIS A 94 8.10 12.94 -11.48
N LEU A 95 8.53 11.96 -10.65
CA LEU A 95 7.70 11.27 -9.68
C LEU A 95 7.82 12.00 -8.33
N PHE A 96 6.80 12.75 -7.95
CA PHE A 96 6.85 13.58 -6.76
C PHE A 96 6.33 12.86 -5.53
N VAL A 97 7.14 12.83 -4.47
CA VAL A 97 6.73 12.33 -3.17
C VAL A 97 5.76 13.33 -2.52
N ASN A 98 4.60 12.85 -2.13
CA ASN A 98 3.62 13.65 -1.41
C ASN A 98 3.83 13.54 0.09
N PHE A 99 4.71 14.39 0.65
CA PHE A 99 5.03 14.38 2.08
C PHE A 99 3.81 14.61 2.98
N SER A 100 2.81 15.39 2.56
CA SER A 100 1.60 15.63 3.37
C SER A 100 0.68 14.41 3.48
N LYS A 101 0.78 13.46 2.56
CA LYS A 101 0.10 12.16 2.60
C LYS A 101 0.97 11.07 3.22
N SER A 102 2.27 11.31 3.36
CA SER A 102 3.20 10.37 3.96
C SER A 102 3.08 10.40 5.48
N SER A 103 3.36 9.27 6.11
CA SER A 103 3.27 9.10 7.55
C SER A 103 4.56 8.52 8.12
N MET A 104 4.97 9.02 9.27
CA MET A 104 6.07 8.47 10.07
C MET A 104 5.49 7.62 11.20
N ILE A 105 5.95 6.37 11.29
CA ILE A 105 5.50 5.41 12.27
C ILE A 105 6.66 5.08 13.20
N PRO A 106 6.65 5.61 14.44
CA PRO A 106 7.74 5.40 15.38
C PRO A 106 7.71 3.99 15.97
N ILE A 107 8.89 3.35 16.00
CA ILE A 107 9.11 2.06 16.65
C ILE A 107 10.18 2.28 17.74
N ASN A 108 9.83 2.08 19.01
CA ASN A 108 10.73 2.23 20.15
C ASN A 108 11.41 3.62 20.26
N ILE A 109 10.68 4.69 19.98
CA ILE A 109 11.18 6.07 20.02
C ILE A 109 10.37 6.90 21.03
N TYR A 110 11.00 7.87 21.70
CA TYR A 110 10.32 8.81 22.57
C TYR A 110 9.42 9.77 21.77
N GLN A 111 8.17 9.96 22.21
CA GLN A 111 7.15 10.77 21.55
C GLN A 111 7.61 12.20 21.18
N ARG A 112 8.40 12.85 22.04
CA ARG A 112 8.91 14.22 21.78
C ARG A 112 9.80 14.28 20.54
N SER A 113 10.69 13.30 20.36
CA SER A 113 11.61 13.24 19.22
C SER A 113 10.86 13.00 17.92
N VAL A 114 9.80 12.20 17.95
CA VAL A 114 9.00 11.87 16.77
C VAL A 114 8.35 13.09 16.13
N SER A 115 7.76 13.98 16.93
CA SER A 115 7.10 15.18 16.42
C SER A 115 8.09 16.13 15.74
N MET A 116 9.30 16.26 16.28
CA MET A 116 10.37 17.05 15.66
C MET A 116 10.79 16.46 14.30
N LEU A 117 11.06 15.16 14.27
CA LEU A 117 11.47 14.44 13.06
C LEU A 117 10.40 14.51 11.97
N ALA A 118 9.14 14.31 12.34
CA ALA A 118 8.02 14.37 11.38
C ALA A 118 7.83 15.78 10.81
N ASN A 119 7.99 16.82 11.63
CA ASN A 119 7.92 18.21 11.17
C ASN A 119 9.09 18.55 10.23
N SER A 120 10.33 18.14 10.55
CA SER A 120 11.50 18.33 9.68
C SER A 120 11.31 17.59 8.33
N PHE A 121 10.76 16.40 8.34
CA PHE A 121 10.48 15.64 7.13
C PHE A 121 9.28 16.18 6.36
N GLY A 122 8.28 16.74 7.06
CA GLY A 122 7.06 17.30 6.48
C GLY A 122 5.93 16.29 6.34
N CYS A 123 5.89 15.26 7.17
CA CYS A 123 4.90 14.19 7.16
C CYS A 123 4.07 14.14 8.45
N LYS A 124 3.04 13.32 8.46
CA LYS A 124 2.21 13.06 9.64
C LYS A 124 2.87 12.03 10.55
N VAL A 125 2.47 12.00 11.81
CA VAL A 125 2.81 10.92 12.75
C VAL A 125 1.62 9.99 12.86
N GLU A 126 1.84 8.70 12.63
CA GLU A 126 0.87 7.64 12.88
C GLU A 126 1.43 6.65 13.89
N SER A 127 0.56 5.84 14.49
CA SER A 127 0.93 4.83 15.48
C SER A 127 0.66 3.43 14.97
N LEU A 128 1.32 2.44 15.56
CA LEU A 128 1.00 1.02 15.33
C LEU A 128 -0.30 0.63 16.06
N PRO A 129 -1.15 -0.21 15.47
CA PRO A 129 -1.05 -0.73 14.10
C PRO A 129 -1.48 0.30 13.05
N PHE A 130 -0.82 0.30 11.89
CA PHE A 130 -1.21 1.09 10.72
C PHE A 130 -1.66 0.19 9.57
N THR A 131 -2.32 0.75 8.57
CA THR A 131 -2.79 -0.01 7.42
C THR A 131 -1.86 0.17 6.23
N TYR A 132 -1.29 -0.93 5.73
CA TYR A 132 -0.49 -0.96 4.50
C TYR A 132 -1.11 -1.94 3.49
N LEU A 133 -1.43 -1.47 2.29
CA LEU A 133 -2.11 -2.24 1.24
C LEU A 133 -3.42 -2.92 1.71
N GLY A 134 -4.10 -2.29 2.66
CA GLY A 134 -5.34 -2.82 3.24
C GLY A 134 -5.14 -3.86 4.35
N LEU A 135 -3.91 -4.16 4.73
CA LEU A 135 -3.57 -5.07 5.82
C LEU A 135 -3.11 -4.31 7.07
N PRO A 136 -3.50 -4.75 8.27
CA PRO A 136 -3.02 -4.18 9.52
C PRO A 136 -1.57 -4.60 9.76
N MET A 137 -0.67 -3.62 9.85
CA MET A 137 0.75 -3.82 10.17
C MET A 137 1.01 -3.38 11.59
N GLY A 138 1.53 -4.28 12.42
CA GLY A 138 1.81 -4.05 13.83
C GLY A 138 3.00 -4.86 14.34
N THR A 139 3.32 -4.69 15.61
CA THR A 139 4.41 -5.44 16.28
C THR A 139 4.00 -6.85 16.69
N THR A 140 2.71 -7.13 16.70
CA THR A 140 2.15 -8.44 17.06
C THR A 140 1.42 -9.05 15.87
N LYS A 141 1.19 -10.37 15.92
CA LYS A 141 0.36 -11.03 14.91
C LYS A 141 -1.03 -10.41 14.89
N PRO A 142 -1.59 -10.13 13.70
CA PRO A 142 -2.94 -9.60 13.58
C PRO A 142 -3.96 -10.48 14.29
N THR A 143 -4.80 -9.86 15.09
CA THR A 143 -5.92 -10.51 15.75
C THR A 143 -7.14 -10.58 14.83
N VAL A 144 -8.18 -11.31 15.26
CA VAL A 144 -9.47 -11.32 14.54
C VAL A 144 -10.05 -9.90 14.45
N LEU A 145 -9.86 -9.08 15.48
CA LEU A 145 -10.35 -7.69 15.52
C LEU A 145 -9.68 -6.83 14.43
N ASP A 146 -8.40 -6.99 14.20
CA ASP A 146 -7.67 -6.25 13.17
C ASP A 146 -8.16 -6.59 11.76
N LEU A 147 -8.67 -7.81 11.57
CA LEU A 147 -9.19 -8.30 10.29
C LEU A 147 -10.70 -8.07 10.10
N ILE A 148 -11.41 -7.52 11.08
CA ILE A 148 -12.85 -7.16 10.97
C ILE A 148 -13.10 -6.21 9.80
N LEU A 149 -12.18 -5.33 9.49
CA LEU A 149 -12.29 -4.44 8.33
C LEU A 149 -12.35 -5.20 7.00
N VAL A 150 -11.64 -6.31 6.89
CA VAL A 150 -11.70 -7.18 5.71
C VAL A 150 -13.06 -7.85 5.61
N ILE A 151 -13.55 -8.42 6.73
CA ILE A 151 -14.89 -9.01 6.84
C ILE A 151 -15.95 -7.98 6.42
N SER A 152 -15.93 -6.79 7.00
CA SER A 152 -16.91 -5.75 6.71
C SER A 152 -16.94 -5.32 5.24
N LYS A 153 -15.79 -5.33 4.57
CA LYS A 153 -15.70 -5.06 3.12
C LYS A 153 -16.36 -6.16 2.30
N ILE A 154 -16.16 -7.43 2.69
CA ILE A 154 -16.78 -8.59 2.04
C ILE A 154 -18.30 -8.53 2.20
N ASP A 155 -18.81 -8.38 3.42
CA ASP A 155 -20.24 -8.32 3.71
C ASP A 155 -20.92 -7.15 2.98
N LYS A 156 -20.30 -5.96 2.97
CA LYS A 156 -20.79 -4.82 2.18
C LYS A 156 -20.82 -5.10 0.68
N ARG A 157 -19.85 -5.84 0.14
CA ARG A 157 -19.81 -6.16 -1.28
C ARG A 157 -20.89 -7.16 -1.65
N LEU A 158 -21.12 -8.17 -0.82
CA LEU A 158 -22.20 -9.16 -0.99
C LEU A 158 -23.58 -8.50 -0.90
N SER A 159 -23.84 -7.69 0.13
CA SER A 159 -25.14 -7.06 0.37
C SER A 159 -25.55 -6.09 -0.75
N ARG A 160 -24.61 -5.39 -1.38
CA ARG A 160 -24.90 -4.43 -2.46
C ARG A 160 -25.48 -5.08 -3.72
N VAL A 161 -25.06 -6.30 -4.03
CA VAL A 161 -25.42 -6.97 -5.29
C VAL A 161 -26.44 -8.08 -5.12
N ALA A 162 -26.77 -8.45 -3.87
CA ALA A 162 -27.67 -9.55 -3.54
C ALA A 162 -29.02 -9.46 -4.26
N ARG A 163 -29.60 -8.25 -4.36
CA ARG A 163 -30.93 -8.00 -4.93
C ARG A 163 -30.98 -8.03 -6.46
N PHE A 164 -29.84 -7.91 -7.13
CA PHE A 164 -29.77 -7.73 -8.59
C PHE A 164 -29.28 -8.96 -9.31
N MET A 165 -28.83 -10.00 -8.61
CA MET A 165 -28.21 -11.18 -9.21
C MET A 165 -29.10 -12.43 -9.06
N ASN A 166 -29.24 -13.17 -10.16
CA ASN A 166 -29.75 -14.52 -10.14
C ASN A 166 -28.71 -15.49 -9.54
N HIS A 167 -29.07 -16.74 -9.30
CA HIS A 167 -28.21 -17.74 -8.67
C HIS A 167 -26.87 -17.91 -9.40
N SER A 168 -26.88 -17.98 -10.72
CA SER A 168 -25.67 -18.11 -11.54
C SER A 168 -24.75 -16.88 -11.41
N GLY A 169 -25.34 -15.67 -11.44
CA GLY A 169 -24.61 -14.41 -11.23
C GLY A 169 -24.00 -14.32 -9.83
N ARG A 170 -24.69 -14.80 -8.79
CA ARG A 170 -24.19 -14.88 -7.42
C ARG A 170 -22.97 -15.80 -7.32
N LEU A 171 -23.04 -16.98 -7.92
CA LEU A 171 -21.93 -17.93 -7.95
C LEU A 171 -20.69 -17.31 -8.63
N THR A 172 -20.91 -16.70 -9.78
CA THR A 172 -19.82 -15.98 -10.51
C THR A 172 -19.25 -14.85 -9.65
N HIS A 173 -20.09 -14.08 -8.97
CA HIS A 173 -19.64 -12.98 -8.11
C HIS A 173 -18.80 -13.47 -6.92
N ILE A 174 -19.18 -14.57 -6.29
CA ILE A 174 -18.38 -15.18 -5.20
C ILE A 174 -17.02 -15.59 -5.76
N ASN A 175 -16.99 -16.35 -6.83
CA ASN A 175 -15.73 -16.89 -7.37
C ASN A 175 -14.76 -15.79 -7.87
N CYS A 176 -15.28 -14.75 -8.55
CA CYS A 176 -14.43 -13.72 -9.15
C CYS A 176 -14.11 -12.55 -8.23
N ALA A 177 -15.02 -12.21 -7.31
CA ALA A 177 -14.89 -10.99 -6.54
C ALA A 177 -14.70 -11.22 -5.04
N VAL A 178 -15.41 -12.19 -4.46
CA VAL A 178 -15.35 -12.42 -3.00
C VAL A 178 -14.17 -13.31 -2.63
N ALA A 179 -13.97 -14.40 -3.36
CA ALA A 179 -12.86 -15.34 -3.11
C ALA A 179 -11.49 -14.66 -3.24
N SER A 180 -11.35 -13.67 -4.14
CA SER A 180 -10.09 -12.94 -4.33
C SER A 180 -9.73 -11.98 -3.17
N MET A 181 -10.71 -11.50 -2.41
CA MET A 181 -10.48 -10.47 -1.38
C MET A 181 -9.61 -10.95 -0.21
N PRO A 182 -9.79 -12.15 0.36
CA PRO A 182 -8.94 -12.64 1.44
C PRO A 182 -7.58 -13.18 0.97
N ILE A 183 -7.43 -13.50 -0.34
CA ILE A 183 -6.22 -14.13 -0.88
C ILE A 183 -4.98 -13.31 -0.57
N PHE A 184 -5.00 -11.99 -0.81
CA PHE A 184 -3.87 -11.13 -0.52
C PHE A 184 -3.49 -11.16 0.96
N GLY A 185 -4.48 -11.08 1.85
CA GLY A 185 -4.27 -11.22 3.29
C GLY A 185 -3.71 -12.58 3.67
N MET A 186 -4.19 -13.66 3.05
CA MET A 186 -3.73 -15.04 3.31
C MET A 186 -2.29 -15.28 2.81
N CYS A 187 -1.90 -14.65 1.70
CA CYS A 187 -0.53 -14.74 1.18
C CYS A 187 0.47 -13.96 2.04
N SER A 188 0.03 -12.87 2.65
CA SER A 188 0.90 -11.95 3.39
C SER A 188 0.90 -12.20 4.91
N LEU A 189 -0.21 -12.68 5.45
CA LEU A 189 -0.42 -12.88 6.89
C LEU A 189 -1.00 -14.26 7.17
N LYS A 190 -0.67 -14.81 8.35
CA LYS A 190 -1.36 -16.00 8.85
C LYS A 190 -2.76 -15.61 9.34
N VAL A 191 -3.74 -15.69 8.45
CA VAL A 191 -5.15 -15.37 8.76
C VAL A 191 -5.72 -16.41 9.72
N HIS A 192 -6.47 -15.95 10.74
CA HIS A 192 -7.12 -16.82 11.69
C HIS A 192 -8.28 -17.58 11.04
N ILE A 193 -8.45 -18.88 11.37
CA ILE A 193 -9.45 -19.76 10.76
C ILE A 193 -10.87 -19.21 10.87
N ALA A 194 -11.20 -18.52 11.97
CA ALA A 194 -12.50 -17.89 12.16
C ALA A 194 -12.88 -16.87 11.08
N ILE A 195 -11.90 -16.23 10.45
CA ILE A 195 -12.12 -15.29 9.34
C ILE A 195 -12.54 -16.06 8.09
N LEU A 196 -11.87 -17.18 7.82
CA LEU A 196 -12.17 -18.03 6.67
C LEU A 196 -13.57 -18.65 6.82
N ASP A 197 -13.90 -19.14 8.01
CA ASP A 197 -15.23 -19.67 8.33
C ASP A 197 -16.33 -18.60 8.15
N HIS A 198 -16.04 -17.35 8.54
CA HIS A 198 -16.98 -16.24 8.31
C HIS A 198 -17.20 -15.96 6.82
N VAL A 199 -16.12 -15.90 6.03
CA VAL A 199 -16.20 -15.70 4.57
C VAL A 199 -17.01 -16.82 3.90
N ASP A 200 -16.77 -18.07 4.29
CA ASP A 200 -17.49 -19.22 3.79
C ASP A 200 -18.97 -19.17 4.16
N LYS A 201 -19.28 -18.83 5.41
CA LYS A 201 -20.65 -18.68 5.88
C LYS A 201 -21.40 -17.56 5.16
N SER A 202 -20.77 -16.38 5.01
CA SER A 202 -21.35 -15.26 4.27
C SER A 202 -21.59 -15.61 2.80
N SER A 203 -20.66 -16.33 2.18
CA SER A 203 -20.77 -16.79 0.79
C SER A 203 -21.91 -17.80 0.60
N ARG A 204 -22.07 -18.76 1.51
CA ARG A 204 -23.19 -19.73 1.50
C ARG A 204 -24.53 -19.04 1.69
N ASN A 205 -24.62 -18.11 2.64
CA ASN A 205 -25.85 -17.34 2.89
C ASN A 205 -26.24 -16.51 1.65
N PHE A 206 -25.25 -15.90 0.98
CA PHE A 206 -25.49 -15.12 -0.23
C PHE A 206 -25.99 -15.98 -1.39
N LEU A 207 -25.55 -17.24 -1.51
CA LEU A 207 -26.08 -18.19 -2.50
C LEU A 207 -27.49 -18.67 -2.15
N GLY A 208 -27.75 -18.95 -0.86
CA GLY A 208 -29.00 -19.55 -0.39
C GLY A 208 -30.18 -18.58 -0.33
N ASN A 209 -29.98 -17.31 -0.06
CA ASN A 209 -31.03 -16.28 0.06
C ASN A 209 -31.66 -15.85 -1.27
N GLY A 210 -31.65 -16.68 -2.28
CA GLY A 210 -32.20 -16.42 -3.60
C GLY A 210 -33.59 -16.96 -3.87
N ASN A 211 -34.24 -17.58 -2.87
CA ASN A 211 -35.55 -18.25 -3.00
C ASN A 211 -36.64 -17.66 -2.07
N GLU A 212 -36.62 -16.35 -1.79
CA GLU A 212 -37.78 -15.62 -1.26
C GLU A 212 -38.12 -14.43 -2.14
#